data_a5d96e4e8f9c495a3faf70545462af0f
#
_entry.id   a5d96e4e8f9c495a3faf70545462af0f
#
_cell.length_a   1.000
_cell.length_b   1.000
_cell.length_c   1.000
_cell.angle_alpha   90.00
_cell.angle_beta   90.00
_cell.angle_gamma   90.00
#
_symmetry.space_group_name_H-M   'P 1'
#
loop_
_entity.id
_entity.type
_entity.pdbx_description
1 polymer ?
#
loop_
_entity_poly.entity_id
_entity_poly.type
_entity_poly.pdbx_seq_one_letter_code
_entity_poly.pdbx_strand_id
1 'polypeptide(L)'
;IISIATVMAISSGMNSYIKTTQEDTISTMPVTISAVDYKKVLRTSPSKTKPSKEIKLADAGSIHLNRYTENALGGNDGDFISYMKKHAGKYYKSLEYSTGYMLKALIKDENGKIQPVKENEVRTIFNTISNFAVLPADEKTITNDYDILASKTGKFKYPGENEAILFVSAEGTLNENQLALLGYSGRKSVKPEEIIGKKFKILNNNQYFRQFGDVFVPNEITESLYDEGKELEIIAVMRLNDSSKNSFNGLIGYNRD
;
A
#
# COMPACT_ATOMS: atom_id res chain seq x y z
N ILE A 1 16.53 -5.25 -52.24
CA ILE A 1 15.21 -5.29 -51.58
C ILE A 1 15.33 -5.99 -50.21
N ILE A 2 15.96 -7.17 -50.10
CA ILE A 2 16.14 -7.93 -48.85
C ILE A 2 16.87 -7.08 -47.80
N SER A 3 17.94 -6.39 -48.18
CA SER A 3 18.74 -5.56 -47.25
C SER A 3 17.94 -4.41 -46.64
N ILE A 4 17.08 -3.77 -47.43
CA ILE A 4 16.21 -2.67 -46.96
C ILE A 4 15.15 -3.20 -45.98
N ALA A 5 14.55 -4.34 -46.30
CA ALA A 5 13.55 -4.95 -45.41
C ALA A 5 14.19 -5.39 -44.06
N THR A 6 15.42 -5.93 -44.08
CA THR A 6 16.16 -6.30 -42.87
C THR A 6 16.47 -5.06 -42.03
N VAL A 7 16.96 -3.98 -42.62
CA VAL A 7 17.25 -2.74 -41.90
C VAL A 7 15.99 -2.14 -41.28
N MET A 8 14.86 -2.15 -42.03
CA MET A 8 13.58 -1.67 -41.50
C MET A 8 13.07 -2.55 -40.35
N ALA A 9 13.19 -3.87 -40.45
CA ALA A 9 12.78 -4.78 -39.37
C ALA A 9 13.63 -4.58 -38.09
N ILE A 10 14.95 -4.44 -38.22
CA ILE A 10 15.85 -4.16 -37.11
C ILE A 10 15.53 -2.80 -36.49
N SER A 11 15.34 -1.77 -37.30
CA SER A 11 14.99 -0.43 -36.82
C SER A 11 13.66 -0.41 -36.09
N SER A 12 12.65 -1.10 -36.62
CA SER A 12 11.34 -1.21 -35.98
C SER A 12 11.41 -1.99 -34.66
N GLY A 13 12.15 -3.11 -34.65
CA GLY A 13 12.39 -3.91 -33.44
C GLY A 13 13.12 -3.12 -32.37
N MET A 14 14.14 -2.35 -32.74
CA MET A 14 14.90 -1.51 -31.82
C MET A 14 14.08 -0.35 -31.26
N ASN A 15 13.26 0.30 -32.08
CA ASN A 15 12.34 1.34 -31.62
C ASN A 15 11.28 0.78 -30.65
N SER A 16 10.75 -0.40 -30.94
CA SER A 16 9.81 -1.08 -30.03
C SER A 16 10.49 -1.43 -28.71
N TYR A 17 11.70 -1.97 -28.75
CA TYR A 17 12.48 -2.30 -27.55
C TYR A 17 12.80 -1.06 -26.70
N ILE A 18 13.26 0.03 -27.33
CA ILE A 18 13.53 1.30 -26.63
C ILE A 18 12.24 1.83 -25.98
N LYS A 19 11.13 1.82 -26.68
CA LYS A 19 9.84 2.26 -26.14
C LYS A 19 9.41 1.43 -24.94
N THR A 20 9.46 0.10 -25.04
CA THR A 20 9.13 -0.80 -23.93
C THR A 20 10.06 -0.57 -22.75
N THR A 21 11.38 -0.45 -22.99
CA THR A 21 12.34 -0.20 -21.90
C THR A 21 12.12 1.17 -21.23
N GLN A 22 11.74 2.19 -22.00
CA GLN A 22 11.40 3.49 -21.43
C GLN A 22 10.10 3.43 -20.60
N GLU A 23 9.07 2.77 -21.12
CA GLU A 23 7.81 2.58 -20.39
C GLU A 23 8.02 1.80 -19.10
N ASP A 24 8.82 0.74 -19.13
CA ASP A 24 9.18 -0.04 -17.95
C ASP A 24 9.99 0.82 -16.93
N THR A 25 10.95 1.59 -17.39
CA THR A 25 11.75 2.46 -16.52
C THR A 25 10.90 3.55 -15.87
N ILE A 26 9.98 4.16 -16.61
CA ILE A 26 9.08 5.19 -16.08
C ILE A 26 8.08 4.57 -15.09
N SER A 27 7.59 3.35 -15.34
CA SER A 27 6.67 2.66 -14.43
C SER A 27 7.33 2.24 -13.11
N THR A 28 8.66 2.05 -13.10
CA THR A 28 9.43 1.75 -11.86
C THR A 28 9.66 2.97 -10.97
N MET A 29 9.44 4.17 -11.47
CA MET A 29 9.65 5.43 -10.74
C MET A 29 8.36 6.26 -10.73
N PRO A 30 7.33 5.88 -9.98
CA PRO A 30 6.11 6.65 -9.91
C PRO A 30 6.38 8.04 -9.32
N VAL A 31 5.79 9.07 -9.89
CA VAL A 31 5.79 10.40 -9.30
C VAL A 31 4.78 10.40 -8.17
N THR A 32 5.27 10.51 -6.94
CA THR A 32 4.42 10.58 -5.75
C THR A 32 4.25 12.04 -5.33
N ILE A 33 3.00 12.46 -5.23
CA ILE A 33 2.63 13.77 -4.71
C ILE A 33 1.95 13.55 -3.35
N SER A 34 2.59 14.03 -2.28
CA SER A 34 2.07 13.91 -0.93
C SER A 34 1.35 15.19 -0.52
N ALA A 35 0.20 15.04 0.12
CA ALA A 35 -0.50 16.15 0.78
C ALA A 35 0.29 16.74 1.95
N VAL A 36 1.26 15.99 2.47
CA VAL A 36 2.13 16.46 3.57
C VAL A 36 3.33 17.19 3.00
N ASP A 37 3.46 18.48 3.31
CA ASP A 37 4.67 19.24 3.00
C ASP A 37 5.80 18.84 3.99
N TYR A 38 6.52 17.77 3.64
CA TYR A 38 7.64 17.28 4.44
C TYR A 38 8.72 18.36 4.68
N LYS A 39 8.85 19.36 3.80
CA LYS A 39 9.76 20.47 4.03
C LYS A 39 9.30 21.35 5.18
N LYS A 40 7.98 21.50 5.38
CA LYS A 40 7.43 22.21 6.54
C LYS A 40 7.56 21.37 7.81
N VAL A 41 7.28 20.06 7.74
CA VAL A 41 7.42 19.15 8.89
C VAL A 41 8.89 19.06 9.34
N LEU A 42 9.84 18.99 8.41
CA LEU A 42 11.28 18.97 8.73
C LEU A 42 11.81 20.35 9.17
N ARG A 43 11.15 21.43 8.79
CA ARG A 43 11.52 22.80 9.24
C ARG A 43 11.04 23.14 10.65
N THR A 44 10.14 22.37 11.21
CA THR A 44 9.77 22.47 12.64
C THR A 44 10.76 21.77 13.56
N SER A 45 11.75 21.02 13.03
CA SER A 45 12.98 20.72 13.75
C SER A 45 13.80 21.99 13.90
N PRO A 46 14.37 22.30 15.07
CA PRO A 46 15.00 23.60 15.39
C PRO A 46 16.35 23.83 14.71
N SER A 47 16.52 23.47 13.46
CA SER A 47 17.77 23.64 12.74
C SER A 47 17.56 24.31 11.39
N LYS A 48 18.01 25.54 11.33
CA LYS A 48 18.27 26.37 10.15
C LYS A 48 17.13 27.20 9.61
N THR A 49 16.58 28.07 10.44
CA THR A 49 16.19 29.41 9.97
C THR A 49 17.46 30.19 9.62
N LYS A 50 17.44 30.93 8.49
CA LYS A 50 18.52 31.84 8.10
C LYS A 50 18.94 32.67 9.30
N PRO A 51 20.26 32.90 9.54
CA PRO A 51 20.75 33.66 10.67
C PRO A 51 20.52 35.16 10.43
N SER A 52 19.30 35.64 10.63
CA SER A 52 19.01 37.06 10.52
C SER A 52 18.01 37.60 11.53
N LYS A 53 17.76 36.88 12.59
CA LYS A 53 17.16 37.42 13.83
C LYS A 53 17.62 36.54 14.98
N GLU A 54 18.11 37.15 16.05
CA GLU A 54 18.42 36.49 17.29
C GLU A 54 17.29 35.53 17.67
N ILE A 55 17.63 34.24 17.71
CA ILE A 55 16.73 33.22 18.25
C ILE A 55 16.69 33.52 19.76
N LYS A 56 15.65 34.16 20.22
CA LYS A 56 15.39 34.22 21.65
C LYS A 56 15.04 32.80 22.10
N LEU A 57 15.97 32.19 22.85
CA LEU A 57 15.71 30.96 23.55
C LEU A 57 14.53 31.19 24.50
N ALA A 58 13.59 30.24 24.53
CA ALA A 58 12.55 30.26 25.55
C ALA A 58 13.21 30.24 26.93
N ASP A 59 12.63 30.95 27.89
CA ASP A 59 13.14 30.97 29.26
C ASP A 59 13.31 29.54 29.76
N ALA A 60 14.48 29.29 30.37
CA ALA A 60 14.81 28.00 30.90
C ALA A 60 13.73 27.55 31.92
N GLY A 61 12.96 26.52 31.56
CA GLY A 61 11.84 26.01 32.36
C GLY A 61 10.47 26.04 31.69
N SER A 62 10.35 26.64 30.50
CA SER A 62 9.09 26.66 29.77
C SER A 62 9.16 25.78 28.54
N ILE A 63 8.31 24.76 28.47
CA ILE A 63 8.09 23.94 27.27
C ILE A 63 6.79 24.43 26.62
N HIS A 64 6.90 24.95 25.43
CA HIS A 64 5.73 25.42 24.70
C HIS A 64 5.14 24.30 23.85
N LEU A 65 3.81 24.14 23.91
CA LEU A 65 3.08 23.23 23.08
C LEU A 65 3.21 23.66 21.60
N ASN A 66 3.88 22.85 20.81
CA ASN A 66 3.89 23.05 19.36
C ASN A 66 2.59 22.44 18.79
N ARG A 67 1.61 23.28 18.48
CA ARG A 67 0.42 22.86 17.74
C ARG A 67 0.84 22.70 16.29
N TYR A 68 0.76 21.50 15.77
CA TYR A 68 0.71 21.27 14.33
C TYR A 68 -0.54 21.99 13.82
N THR A 69 -0.36 23.16 13.26
CA THR A 69 -1.45 23.86 12.61
C THR A 69 -1.79 23.16 11.31
N GLU A 70 -3.05 23.18 10.91
CA GLU A 70 -3.56 22.63 9.63
C GLU A 70 -2.75 23.06 8.41
N ASN A 71 -2.01 24.16 8.50
CA ASN A 71 -1.07 24.65 7.48
C ASN A 71 0.19 23.76 7.28
N ALA A 72 0.42 22.74 8.08
CA ALA A 72 1.48 21.75 7.84
C ALA A 72 1.00 20.61 6.91
N LEU A 73 -0.30 20.44 6.78
CA LEU A 73 -0.92 19.59 5.78
C LEU A 73 -1.04 20.44 4.52
N GLY A 74 -0.17 20.19 3.54
CA GLY A 74 -0.33 20.78 2.22
C GLY A 74 -1.71 20.39 1.71
N GLY A 75 -2.62 21.35 1.59
CA GLY A 75 -3.95 21.10 1.07
C GLY A 75 -3.86 20.64 -0.39
N ASN A 76 -3.92 19.34 -0.62
CA ASN A 76 -4.36 18.82 -1.90
C ASN A 76 -5.88 18.85 -1.85
N ASP A 77 -6.41 20.01 -2.10
CA ASP A 77 -7.82 20.20 -2.34
C ASP A 77 -8.23 19.39 -3.58
N GLY A 78 -9.48 18.99 -3.60
CA GLY A 78 -10.05 18.20 -4.70
C GLY A 78 -9.84 18.83 -6.08
N ASP A 79 -9.51 20.10 -6.16
CA ASP A 79 -9.19 20.86 -7.36
C ASP A 79 -7.92 20.35 -8.06
N PHE A 80 -6.87 19.96 -7.32
CA PHE A 80 -5.67 19.41 -7.91
C PHE A 80 -5.92 18.06 -8.60
N ILE A 81 -6.65 17.16 -7.97
CA ILE A 81 -7.00 15.86 -8.54
C ILE A 81 -7.89 16.05 -9.77
N SER A 82 -8.84 16.96 -9.71
CA SER A 82 -9.72 17.30 -10.82
C SER A 82 -8.94 17.92 -11.98
N TYR A 83 -7.99 18.80 -11.68
CA TYR A 83 -7.06 19.38 -12.67
C TYR A 83 -6.22 18.31 -13.35
N MET A 84 -5.62 17.38 -12.58
CA MET A 84 -4.81 16.30 -13.12
C MET A 84 -5.63 15.39 -14.05
N LYS A 85 -6.83 14.99 -13.62
CA LYS A 85 -7.72 14.17 -14.45
C LYS A 85 -8.07 14.86 -15.78
N LYS A 86 -8.31 16.17 -15.75
CA LYS A 86 -8.75 16.93 -16.92
C LYS A 86 -7.61 17.27 -17.89
N HIS A 87 -6.42 17.57 -17.39
CA HIS A 87 -5.35 18.15 -18.22
C HIS A 87 -4.14 17.25 -18.44
N ALA A 88 -3.86 16.33 -17.54
CA ALA A 88 -2.65 15.52 -17.55
C ALA A 88 -2.86 14.07 -18.05
N GLY A 89 -4.08 13.68 -18.39
CA GLY A 89 -4.41 12.29 -18.76
C GLY A 89 -3.63 11.69 -19.93
N LYS A 90 -3.03 12.52 -20.78
CA LYS A 90 -2.14 12.05 -21.85
C LYS A 90 -0.67 11.86 -21.42
N TYR A 91 -0.31 12.30 -20.22
CA TYR A 91 1.07 12.29 -19.72
C TYR A 91 1.31 11.22 -18.64
N TYR A 92 0.27 10.53 -18.17
CA TYR A 92 0.40 9.44 -17.21
C TYR A 92 -0.37 8.22 -17.67
N LYS A 93 0.13 7.05 -17.33
CA LYS A 93 -0.50 5.76 -17.64
C LYS A 93 -1.65 5.46 -16.66
N SER A 94 -1.42 5.71 -15.38
CA SER A 94 -2.41 5.60 -14.32
C SER A 94 -2.25 6.74 -13.31
N LEU A 95 -3.34 7.14 -12.67
CA LEU A 95 -3.37 8.08 -11.56
C LEU A 95 -4.00 7.38 -10.37
N GLU A 96 -3.19 7.12 -9.37
CA GLU A 96 -3.62 6.49 -8.14
C GLU A 96 -3.51 7.48 -6.99
N TYR A 97 -4.42 7.40 -6.04
CA TYR A 97 -4.38 8.21 -4.84
C TYR A 97 -4.74 7.36 -3.63
N SER A 98 -4.01 7.56 -2.55
CA SER A 98 -4.22 6.90 -1.27
C SER A 98 -4.57 7.93 -0.21
N THR A 99 -5.51 7.60 0.64
CA THR A 99 -5.89 8.44 1.78
C THR A 99 -4.96 8.25 2.98
N GLY A 100 -3.97 7.35 2.90
CA GLY A 100 -3.11 6.99 4.03
C GLY A 100 -3.86 6.29 5.17
N TYR A 101 -5.10 5.85 4.92
CA TYR A 101 -5.89 5.14 5.91
C TYR A 101 -5.36 3.73 6.11
N MET A 102 -5.09 3.36 7.36
CA MET A 102 -4.68 2.01 7.73
C MET A 102 -5.90 1.20 8.14
N LEU A 103 -6.13 0.07 7.45
CA LEU A 103 -7.22 -0.83 7.78
C LEU A 103 -7.00 -1.45 9.16
N LYS A 104 -8.02 -1.44 10.00
CA LYS A 104 -8.05 -2.19 11.25
C LYS A 104 -8.72 -3.53 10.97
N ALA A 105 -7.97 -4.61 11.13
CA ALA A 105 -8.44 -5.94 10.79
C ALA A 105 -8.31 -6.90 11.96
N LEU A 106 -9.24 -7.83 12.05
CA LEU A 106 -9.20 -8.99 12.92
C LEU A 106 -9.14 -10.26 12.09
N ILE A 107 -8.51 -11.30 12.62
CA ILE A 107 -8.47 -12.63 12.00
C ILE A 107 -8.67 -13.70 13.07
N LYS A 108 -9.24 -14.85 12.69
CA LYS A 108 -9.20 -16.07 13.48
C LYS A 108 -7.99 -16.92 13.11
N ASP A 109 -7.20 -17.29 14.11
CA ASP A 109 -6.11 -18.25 13.92
C ASP A 109 -6.63 -19.67 13.71
N GLU A 110 -5.72 -20.64 13.56
CA GLU A 110 -6.08 -22.05 13.35
C GLU A 110 -6.86 -22.68 14.52
N ASN A 111 -6.79 -22.12 15.71
CA ASN A 111 -7.50 -22.54 16.90
C ASN A 111 -8.83 -21.81 17.09
N GLY A 112 -9.19 -20.94 16.14
CA GLY A 112 -10.39 -20.10 16.22
C GLY A 112 -10.26 -18.90 17.14
N LYS A 113 -9.07 -18.61 17.67
CA LYS A 113 -8.85 -17.45 18.52
C LYS A 113 -8.78 -16.19 17.66
N ILE A 114 -9.58 -15.19 18.04
CA ILE A 114 -9.58 -13.89 17.39
C ILE A 114 -8.37 -13.09 17.84
N GLN A 115 -7.68 -12.48 16.89
CA GLN A 115 -6.53 -11.60 17.15
C GLN A 115 -6.53 -10.41 16.19
N PRO A 116 -6.01 -9.26 16.63
CA PRO A 116 -5.85 -8.11 15.76
C PRO A 116 -4.70 -8.39 14.79
N VAL A 117 -4.89 -7.99 13.55
CA VAL A 117 -3.81 -7.93 12.57
C VAL A 117 -2.89 -6.78 12.96
N LYS A 118 -1.69 -7.11 13.44
CA LYS A 118 -0.68 -6.09 13.76
C LYS A 118 -0.20 -5.48 12.46
N GLU A 119 -0.35 -4.18 12.32
CA GLU A 119 0.26 -3.46 11.21
C GLU A 119 1.78 -3.41 11.43
N ASN A 120 2.54 -3.79 10.41
CA ASN A 120 3.97 -3.53 10.41
C ASN A 120 4.16 -2.03 10.17
N GLU A 121 4.40 -1.29 11.25
CA GLU A 121 4.76 0.13 11.18
C GLU A 121 6.23 0.31 10.72
N VAL A 122 6.57 -0.19 9.54
CA VAL A 122 7.80 0.25 8.89
C VAL A 122 7.50 1.56 8.18
N ARG A 123 7.48 2.63 8.95
CA ARG A 123 7.46 3.99 8.41
C ARG A 123 8.89 4.34 7.99
N THR A 124 9.17 4.22 6.71
CA THR A 124 10.32 4.93 6.15
C THR A 124 9.88 6.36 5.83
N ILE A 125 10.85 7.29 5.77
CA ILE A 125 10.60 8.71 5.42
C ILE A 125 9.92 8.85 4.05
N PHE A 126 9.98 7.83 3.23
CA PHE A 126 9.53 7.84 1.84
C PHE A 126 8.37 6.87 1.53
N ASN A 127 8.08 5.93 2.42
CA ASN A 127 7.04 4.94 2.15
C ASN A 127 6.51 4.32 3.45
N THR A 128 5.19 4.15 3.55
CA THR A 128 4.56 3.35 4.60
C THR A 128 4.22 2.01 3.99
N ILE A 129 4.96 0.96 4.36
CA ILE A 129 4.61 -0.40 3.97
C ILE A 129 3.49 -0.85 4.91
N SER A 130 2.29 -0.91 4.39
CA SER A 130 1.12 -1.46 5.08
C SER A 130 0.96 -2.93 4.72
N ASN A 131 0.44 -3.73 5.64
CA ASN A 131 0.05 -5.11 5.32
C ASN A 131 -1.09 -5.15 4.29
N PHE A 132 -1.94 -4.14 4.28
CA PHE A 132 -3.03 -3.99 3.32
C PHE A 132 -2.75 -2.81 2.41
N ALA A 133 -2.86 -3.00 1.10
CA ALA A 133 -2.72 -1.92 0.14
C ALA A 133 -3.75 -2.03 -0.97
N VAL A 134 -4.13 -0.89 -1.53
CA VAL A 134 -5.05 -0.83 -2.68
C VAL A 134 -4.33 -1.37 -3.91
N LEU A 135 -5.00 -2.24 -4.65
CA LEU A 135 -4.48 -2.77 -5.90
C LEU A 135 -4.44 -1.71 -7.00
N PRO A 136 -3.46 -1.80 -7.92
CA PRO A 136 -3.47 -1.01 -9.14
C PRO A 136 -4.76 -1.22 -9.91
N ALA A 137 -5.36 -0.15 -10.42
CA ALA A 137 -6.59 -0.24 -11.22
C ALA A 137 -6.41 -0.98 -12.56
N ASP A 138 -5.19 -1.02 -13.10
CA ASP A 138 -4.85 -1.78 -14.29
C ASP A 138 -4.44 -3.21 -13.91
N GLU A 139 -5.32 -4.17 -14.21
CA GLU A 139 -5.09 -5.61 -13.98
C GLU A 139 -3.80 -6.13 -14.62
N LYS A 140 -3.39 -5.54 -15.76
CA LYS A 140 -2.15 -5.94 -16.46
C LYS A 140 -0.91 -5.66 -15.63
N THR A 141 -0.93 -4.66 -14.78
CA THR A 141 0.17 -4.37 -13.86
C THR A 141 0.39 -5.55 -12.90
N ILE A 142 -0.69 -6.21 -12.48
CA ILE A 142 -0.59 -7.37 -11.59
C ILE A 142 -0.18 -8.61 -12.38
N THR A 143 -0.85 -8.90 -13.50
CA THR A 143 -0.64 -10.13 -14.27
C THR A 143 0.68 -10.17 -15.01
N ASN A 144 1.30 -9.02 -15.28
CA ASN A 144 2.63 -8.95 -15.88
C ASN A 144 3.76 -9.22 -14.87
N ASP A 145 3.54 -8.81 -13.61
CA ASP A 145 4.57 -8.85 -12.58
C ASP A 145 4.45 -10.07 -11.64
N TYR A 146 3.32 -10.78 -11.67
CA TYR A 146 3.03 -11.86 -10.73
C TYR A 146 2.46 -13.11 -11.40
N ASP A 147 2.94 -14.26 -10.92
CA ASP A 147 2.43 -15.59 -11.27
C ASP A 147 1.41 -16.06 -10.23
N ILE A 148 0.36 -16.75 -10.66
CA ILE A 148 -0.63 -17.34 -9.77
C ILE A 148 -0.05 -18.61 -9.16
N LEU A 149 0.03 -18.69 -7.82
CA LEU A 149 0.33 -19.91 -7.10
C LEU A 149 -0.94 -20.72 -6.81
N ALA A 150 -1.98 -20.06 -6.35
CA ALA A 150 -3.31 -20.63 -6.14
C ALA A 150 -4.39 -19.58 -6.32
N SER A 151 -5.58 -19.97 -6.76
CA SER A 151 -6.74 -19.12 -6.79
C SER A 151 -8.03 -19.92 -6.68
N LYS A 152 -9.09 -19.29 -6.20
CA LYS A 152 -10.42 -19.89 -6.02
C LYS A 152 -11.02 -20.42 -7.34
N THR A 153 -10.65 -19.83 -8.47
CA THR A 153 -11.17 -20.16 -9.80
C THR A 153 -10.15 -20.87 -10.71
N GLY A 154 -8.91 -21.08 -10.25
CA GLY A 154 -7.80 -21.59 -11.06
C GLY A 154 -7.25 -20.58 -12.07
N LYS A 155 -7.80 -19.36 -12.12
CA LYS A 155 -7.37 -18.29 -13.02
C LYS A 155 -7.30 -16.97 -12.25
N PHE A 156 -6.61 -15.99 -12.81
CA PHE A 156 -6.64 -14.63 -12.30
C PHE A 156 -8.04 -14.04 -12.44
N LYS A 157 -8.49 -13.44 -11.34
CA LYS A 157 -9.68 -12.61 -11.29
C LYS A 157 -9.31 -11.37 -10.48
N TYR A 158 -9.60 -10.20 -11.00
CA TYR A 158 -9.45 -8.96 -10.22
C TYR A 158 -10.43 -9.00 -9.04
N PRO A 159 -9.97 -8.70 -7.82
CA PRO A 159 -10.82 -8.81 -6.62
C PRO A 159 -12.02 -7.87 -6.66
N GLY A 160 -13.16 -8.35 -6.21
CA GLY A 160 -14.33 -7.54 -5.92
C GLY A 160 -14.22 -6.82 -4.58
N GLU A 161 -15.30 -6.20 -4.14
CA GLU A 161 -15.37 -5.35 -2.95
C GLU A 161 -14.92 -6.04 -1.63
N ASN A 162 -15.20 -7.34 -1.50
CA ASN A 162 -14.89 -8.12 -0.30
C ASN A 162 -13.80 -9.18 -0.55
N GLU A 163 -13.04 -9.01 -1.60
CA GLU A 163 -12.04 -9.96 -2.04
C GLU A 163 -10.64 -9.32 -2.01
N ALA A 164 -9.63 -10.14 -1.77
CA ALA A 164 -8.24 -9.71 -1.70
C ALA A 164 -7.30 -10.76 -2.33
N ILE A 165 -6.10 -10.31 -2.67
CA ILE A 165 -4.99 -11.14 -3.17
C ILE A 165 -3.86 -11.07 -2.17
N LEU A 166 -3.27 -12.23 -1.84
CA LEU A 166 -2.01 -12.31 -1.10
C LEU A 166 -0.84 -12.29 -2.09
N PHE A 167 0.15 -11.44 -1.83
CA PHE A 167 1.39 -11.39 -2.61
C PHE A 167 2.56 -11.95 -1.80
N VAL A 168 3.36 -12.79 -2.44
CA VAL A 168 4.56 -13.36 -1.85
C VAL A 168 5.79 -12.98 -2.70
N SER A 169 6.99 -13.10 -2.11
CA SER A 169 8.25 -12.82 -2.80
C SER A 169 8.48 -13.74 -4.01
N ALA A 170 9.48 -13.44 -4.84
CA ALA A 170 9.87 -14.28 -5.96
C ALA A 170 10.27 -15.72 -5.51
N GLU A 171 10.85 -15.84 -4.32
CA GLU A 171 11.19 -17.13 -3.70
C GLU A 171 9.96 -17.85 -3.12
N GLY A 172 8.77 -17.26 -3.19
CA GLY A 172 7.55 -17.80 -2.60
C GLY A 172 7.58 -17.82 -1.08
N THR A 173 8.28 -16.85 -0.45
CA THR A 173 8.48 -16.82 0.99
C THR A 173 7.64 -15.74 1.67
N LEU A 174 7.24 -16.03 2.90
CA LEU A 174 6.68 -15.10 3.87
C LEU A 174 7.54 -15.15 5.14
N ASN A 175 7.72 -14.01 5.80
CA ASN A 175 8.37 -14.00 7.09
C ASN A 175 7.42 -14.45 8.21
N GLU A 176 7.96 -14.72 9.40
CA GLU A 176 7.21 -15.22 10.54
C GLU A 176 6.04 -14.30 10.94
N ASN A 177 6.25 -12.98 10.90
CA ASN A 177 5.21 -12.01 11.22
C ASN A 177 4.06 -12.03 10.19
N GLN A 178 4.40 -12.23 8.91
CA GLN A 178 3.40 -12.35 7.84
C GLN A 178 2.58 -13.63 7.96
N LEU A 179 3.22 -14.75 8.33
CA LEU A 179 2.50 -15.99 8.61
C LEU A 179 1.59 -15.86 9.84
N ALA A 180 2.09 -15.22 10.91
CA ALA A 180 1.27 -14.92 12.09
C ALA A 180 0.08 -14.02 11.77
N LEU A 181 0.25 -13.03 10.89
CA LEU A 181 -0.80 -12.15 10.41
C LEU A 181 -1.91 -12.93 9.68
N LEU A 182 -1.54 -13.99 8.96
CA LEU A 182 -2.49 -14.89 8.30
C LEU A 182 -3.10 -15.93 9.26
N GLY A 183 -2.76 -15.88 10.56
CA GLY A 183 -3.24 -16.80 11.58
C GLY A 183 -2.48 -18.13 11.64
N TYR A 184 -1.29 -18.21 11.04
CA TYR A 184 -0.44 -19.41 11.01
C TYR A 184 0.82 -19.26 11.88
N SER A 185 0.65 -18.81 13.12
CA SER A 185 1.77 -18.64 14.04
C SER A 185 2.51 -19.94 14.32
N GLY A 186 3.84 -19.92 14.21
CA GLY A 186 4.70 -21.06 14.49
C GLY A 186 4.79 -22.11 13.38
N ARG A 187 4.08 -21.96 12.28
CA ARG A 187 4.25 -22.82 11.11
C ARG A 187 5.51 -22.46 10.33
N LYS A 188 6.20 -23.47 9.81
CA LYS A 188 7.39 -23.31 8.94
C LYS A 188 7.02 -23.21 7.46
N SER A 189 5.85 -23.71 7.08
CA SER A 189 5.34 -23.66 5.71
C SER A 189 3.81 -23.76 5.71
N VAL A 190 3.21 -23.16 4.70
CA VAL A 190 1.77 -23.20 4.44
C VAL A 190 1.60 -23.39 2.93
N LYS A 191 0.69 -24.24 2.51
CA LYS A 191 0.39 -24.41 1.09
C LYS A 191 -0.45 -23.21 0.61
N PRO A 192 -0.25 -22.69 -0.61
CA PRO A 192 -1.05 -21.58 -1.13
C PRO A 192 -2.55 -21.85 -1.10
N GLU A 193 -2.95 -23.10 -1.32
CA GLU A 193 -4.37 -23.52 -1.29
C GLU A 193 -5.01 -23.40 0.10
N GLU A 194 -4.21 -23.56 1.19
CA GLU A 194 -4.69 -23.40 2.57
C GLU A 194 -5.02 -21.94 2.90
N ILE A 195 -4.43 -21.00 2.15
CA ILE A 195 -4.63 -19.55 2.34
C ILE A 195 -5.89 -19.07 1.63
N ILE A 196 -6.28 -19.74 0.53
CA ILE A 196 -7.51 -19.40 -0.19
C ILE A 196 -8.72 -19.58 0.73
N GLY A 197 -9.58 -18.57 0.76
CA GLY A 197 -10.77 -18.55 1.64
C GLY A 197 -10.50 -18.03 3.05
N LYS A 198 -9.26 -17.68 3.41
CA LYS A 198 -8.97 -16.97 4.68
C LYS A 198 -9.68 -15.62 4.67
N LYS A 199 -10.28 -15.31 5.82
CA LYS A 199 -11.13 -14.13 6.00
C LYS A 199 -10.55 -13.22 7.06
N PHE A 200 -10.51 -11.96 6.74
CA PHE A 200 -10.28 -10.87 7.68
C PHE A 200 -11.61 -10.18 7.97
N LYS A 201 -11.74 -9.62 9.15
CA LYS A 201 -12.83 -8.73 9.51
C LYS A 201 -12.30 -7.31 9.64
N ILE A 202 -12.69 -6.45 8.72
CA ILE A 202 -12.27 -5.06 8.66
C ILE A 202 -13.21 -4.23 9.53
N LEU A 203 -12.63 -3.46 10.44
CA LEU A 203 -13.35 -2.60 11.38
C LEU A 203 -13.18 -1.12 11.01
N ASN A 204 -14.24 -0.38 11.14
CA ASN A 204 -14.16 1.08 11.11
C ASN A 204 -13.53 1.60 12.43
N ASN A 205 -13.02 2.83 12.40
CA ASN A 205 -12.41 3.43 13.59
C ASN A 205 -13.36 3.51 14.79
N ASN A 206 -14.63 3.79 14.56
CA ASN A 206 -15.65 3.85 15.61
C ASN A 206 -16.02 2.48 16.21
N GLN A 207 -15.74 1.39 15.50
CA GLN A 207 -15.87 0.02 16.01
C GLN A 207 -14.59 -0.39 16.75
N TYR A 208 -13.41 -0.02 16.20
CA TYR A 208 -12.13 -0.43 16.76
C TYR A 208 -11.75 0.38 18.01
N PHE A 209 -12.11 1.67 18.07
CA PHE A 209 -11.78 2.55 19.19
C PHE A 209 -13.03 2.99 19.94
N ARG A 210 -12.89 3.16 21.26
CA ARG A 210 -13.85 3.84 22.13
C ARG A 210 -13.22 5.07 22.77
N GLN A 211 -14.01 6.06 23.04
CA GLN A 211 -13.58 7.23 23.80
C GLN A 211 -13.50 6.89 25.28
N PHE A 212 -12.38 7.26 25.89
CA PHE A 212 -12.16 7.17 27.32
C PHE A 212 -11.59 8.51 27.81
N GLY A 213 -12.45 9.35 28.39
CA GLY A 213 -12.11 10.75 28.67
C GLY A 213 -11.78 11.50 27.39
N ASP A 214 -10.61 12.13 27.33
CA ASP A 214 -10.14 12.91 26.17
C ASP A 214 -9.28 12.08 25.18
N VAL A 215 -9.19 10.75 25.38
CA VAL A 215 -8.37 9.88 24.53
C VAL A 215 -9.22 8.77 23.92
N PHE A 216 -8.75 8.24 22.78
CA PHE A 216 -9.33 7.05 22.16
C PHE A 216 -8.46 5.83 22.47
N VAL A 217 -9.08 4.78 22.96
CA VAL A 217 -8.43 3.51 23.28
C VAL A 217 -9.05 2.39 22.45
N PRO A 218 -8.30 1.34 22.06
CA PRO A 218 -8.87 0.19 21.37
C PRO A 218 -9.96 -0.46 22.20
N ASN A 219 -11.02 -0.92 21.55
CA ASN A 219 -12.04 -1.75 22.16
C ASN A 219 -11.48 -3.13 22.54
N GLU A 220 -12.11 -3.77 23.50
CA GLU A 220 -11.86 -5.18 23.79
C GLU A 220 -12.27 -6.04 22.58
N ILE A 221 -11.41 -6.98 22.20
CA ILE A 221 -11.67 -7.87 21.07
C ILE A 221 -12.59 -9.00 21.55
N THR A 222 -13.82 -8.99 21.05
CA THR A 222 -14.87 -9.96 21.36
C THR A 222 -15.35 -10.63 20.08
N GLU A 223 -16.08 -11.75 20.21
CA GLU A 223 -16.77 -12.40 19.07
C GLU A 223 -17.77 -11.42 18.41
N SER A 224 -18.51 -10.65 19.20
CA SER A 224 -19.45 -9.65 18.68
C SER A 224 -18.75 -8.62 17.80
N LEU A 225 -17.61 -8.08 18.28
CA LEU A 225 -16.82 -7.12 17.50
C LEU A 225 -16.28 -7.74 16.19
N TYR A 226 -15.88 -9.01 16.25
CA TYR A 226 -15.45 -9.74 15.07
C TYR A 226 -16.58 -9.90 14.06
N ASP A 227 -17.78 -10.28 14.51
CA ASP A 227 -18.93 -10.51 13.63
C ASP A 227 -19.44 -9.22 12.99
N GLU A 228 -19.31 -8.07 13.66
CA GLU A 228 -19.66 -6.76 13.12
C GLU A 228 -18.72 -6.28 12.00
N GLY A 229 -17.51 -6.84 11.91
CA GLY A 229 -16.52 -6.45 10.91
C GLY A 229 -16.92 -6.82 9.49
N LYS A 230 -16.62 -5.92 8.53
CA LYS A 230 -16.79 -6.21 7.10
C LYS A 230 -15.81 -7.31 6.68
N GLU A 231 -16.31 -8.32 5.99
CA GLU A 231 -15.50 -9.45 5.55
C GLU A 231 -14.59 -9.07 4.38
N LEU A 232 -13.34 -9.54 4.41
CA LEU A 232 -12.39 -9.47 3.31
C LEU A 232 -11.75 -10.85 3.14
N GLU A 233 -12.04 -11.54 2.03
CA GLU A 233 -11.62 -12.92 1.75
C GLU A 233 -10.42 -12.96 0.79
N ILE A 234 -9.40 -13.77 1.09
CA ILE A 234 -8.31 -14.03 0.14
C ILE A 234 -8.79 -15.01 -0.93
N ILE A 235 -8.82 -14.54 -2.18
CA ILE A 235 -9.26 -15.34 -3.34
C ILE A 235 -8.12 -15.86 -4.20
N ALA A 236 -6.91 -15.31 -4.07
CA ALA A 236 -5.74 -15.72 -4.79
C ALA A 236 -4.46 -15.50 -3.98
N VAL A 237 -3.46 -16.33 -4.24
CA VAL A 237 -2.07 -16.17 -3.80
C VAL A 237 -1.22 -16.01 -5.05
N MET A 238 -0.46 -14.94 -5.13
CA MET A 238 0.37 -14.59 -6.28
C MET A 238 1.82 -14.39 -5.87
N ARG A 239 2.74 -14.84 -6.70
CA ARG A 239 4.18 -14.76 -6.49
C ARG A 239 4.79 -13.77 -7.49
N LEU A 240 5.68 -12.90 -7.00
CA LEU A 240 6.47 -12.04 -7.88
C LEU A 240 7.25 -12.91 -8.87
N ASN A 241 7.15 -12.61 -10.17
CA ASN A 241 7.89 -13.34 -11.18
C ASN A 241 9.35 -12.84 -11.27
N ASP A 242 10.25 -13.72 -11.77
CA ASP A 242 11.69 -13.43 -11.81
C ASP A 242 12.07 -12.27 -12.77
N SER A 243 11.19 -11.93 -13.69
CA SER A 243 11.41 -10.85 -14.67
C SER A 243 10.93 -9.50 -14.17
N SER A 244 10.11 -9.47 -13.11
CA SER A 244 9.57 -8.23 -12.59
C SER A 244 10.62 -7.43 -11.81
N LYS A 245 10.63 -6.12 -12.08
CA LYS A 245 11.44 -5.14 -11.34
C LYS A 245 10.63 -4.42 -10.27
N ASN A 246 9.33 -4.61 -10.25
CA ASN A 246 8.39 -3.93 -9.39
C ASN A 246 7.74 -4.90 -8.41
N SER A 247 7.81 -4.60 -7.12
CA SER A 247 7.04 -5.30 -6.11
C SER A 247 5.86 -4.46 -5.65
N PHE A 248 4.72 -5.11 -5.42
CA PHE A 248 3.58 -4.48 -4.78
C PHE A 248 3.93 -4.05 -3.35
N ASN A 249 3.57 -2.83 -2.98
CA ASN A 249 3.90 -2.25 -1.67
C ASN A 249 2.95 -2.71 -0.55
N GLY A 250 2.52 -3.97 -0.58
CA GLY A 250 1.64 -4.55 0.43
C GLY A 250 1.76 -6.07 0.43
N LEU A 251 1.31 -6.68 1.51
CA LEU A 251 1.17 -8.13 1.58
C LEU A 251 -0.17 -8.58 1.00
N ILE A 252 -1.23 -7.84 1.31
CA ILE A 252 -2.61 -8.13 0.93
C ILE A 252 -3.14 -6.97 0.09
N GLY A 253 -3.43 -7.26 -1.17
CA GLY A 253 -4.00 -6.32 -2.11
C GLY A 253 -5.52 -6.43 -2.15
N TYR A 254 -6.23 -5.32 -2.04
CA TYR A 254 -7.69 -5.26 -2.09
C TYR A 254 -8.17 -4.21 -3.08
N ASN A 255 -9.40 -4.38 -3.56
CA ASN A 255 -10.04 -3.38 -4.42
C ASN A 255 -10.48 -2.18 -3.58
N ARG A 256 -10.37 -1.01 -4.18
CA ARG A 256 -10.72 0.26 -3.54
C ARG A 256 -12.22 0.52 -3.47
N ASP A 257 -12.98 -0.01 -4.44
CA ASP A 257 -14.42 0.25 -4.63
C ASP A 257 -15.31 -0.52 -3.67
#